data_96a29f2a5303dd29ad227c3de58c8026
#
_entry.id   96a29f2a5303dd29ad227c3de58c8026
#
_cell.length_a   1.000
_cell.length_b   1.000
_cell.length_c   1.000
_cell.angle_alpha   90.00
_cell.angle_beta   90.00
_cell.angle_gamma   90.00
#
_symmetry.space_group_name_H-M   'P 1'
#
loop_
_entity.id
_entity.type
_entity.pdbx_description
1 polymer ?
#
loop_
_entity_poly.entity_id
_entity_poly.type
_entity_poly.pdbx_seq_one_letter_code
_entity_poly.pdbx_strand_id
1 'polypeptide(L)'
;ANPQIFSVKTVDVAASLTRNYQRSYININRHAFDLWMKSLIPASVEVYHDSLCRKIWREDDKWHVIFRADGWEQHITARYLVGADGANSMVRRHLYPDHQIRKYVAIQQWFAEKHPVPFYSCIFDNSITNCYSWSISKDGYFIFGGAYPMKDGQTRFTTLKEKMSAFQFQFGKAVKSEKCTVLFPSRWQDFVCGKDNAFLIGEAAGFISASSLEGIS
;
A
#
# COMPACT_ATOMS: atom_id res chain seq x y z
N ALA A 1 13.03 -2.20 12.80
CA ALA A 1 13.60 -3.14 11.82
C ALA A 1 15.09 -2.89 11.62
N ASN A 2 15.83 -3.90 11.24
CA ASN A 2 17.26 -3.83 10.99
C ASN A 2 17.58 -4.31 9.56
N PRO A 3 18.60 -3.77 8.87
CA PRO A 3 19.44 -2.62 9.31
C PRO A 3 18.70 -1.28 9.10
N GLN A 4 19.24 -0.20 9.70
CA GLN A 4 18.85 1.17 9.32
C GLN A 4 19.44 1.49 7.95
N ILE A 5 18.78 2.40 7.23
CA ILE A 5 19.14 2.71 5.85
C ILE A 5 19.94 4.00 5.81
N PHE A 6 21.20 3.93 5.36
CA PHE A 6 22.09 5.08 5.20
C PHE A 6 22.49 5.35 3.75
N SER A 7 22.12 4.46 2.84
CA SER A 7 22.41 4.62 1.42
C SER A 7 21.22 4.15 0.59
N VAL A 8 20.91 4.89 -0.44
CA VAL A 8 19.89 4.57 -1.44
C VAL A 8 20.57 4.31 -2.77
N LYS A 9 20.24 3.20 -3.40
CA LYS A 9 20.66 2.86 -4.76
C LYS A 9 19.52 3.18 -5.73
N THR A 10 19.76 4.02 -6.69
CA THR A 10 18.84 4.27 -7.80
C THR A 10 19.33 3.52 -9.03
N VAL A 11 18.43 2.78 -9.66
CA VAL A 11 18.69 2.03 -10.90
C VAL A 11 17.72 2.51 -11.97
N ASP A 12 18.25 3.02 -13.07
CA ASP A 12 17.51 3.24 -14.31
C ASP A 12 17.85 2.08 -15.27
N VAL A 13 16.89 1.20 -15.45
CA VAL A 13 17.10 -0.04 -16.23
C VAL A 13 17.27 0.28 -17.72
N ALA A 14 16.50 1.23 -18.24
CA ALA A 14 16.55 1.60 -19.67
C ALA A 14 17.88 2.27 -20.04
N ALA A 15 18.40 3.11 -19.18
CA ALA A 15 19.66 3.81 -19.39
C ALA A 15 20.88 3.00 -18.92
N SER A 16 20.68 1.83 -18.31
CA SER A 16 21.73 1.03 -17.65
C SER A 16 22.57 1.83 -16.66
N LEU A 17 21.92 2.76 -15.96
CA LEU A 17 22.57 3.65 -15.00
C LEU A 17 22.28 3.22 -13.56
N THR A 18 23.30 3.32 -12.72
CA THR A 18 23.19 3.14 -11.27
C THR A 18 23.81 4.33 -10.56
N ARG A 19 23.13 4.85 -9.55
CA ARG A 19 23.63 5.90 -8.68
C ARG A 19 23.37 5.51 -7.22
N ASN A 20 24.34 5.84 -6.36
CA ASN A 20 24.18 5.74 -4.92
C ASN A 20 24.23 7.14 -4.33
N TYR A 21 23.41 7.38 -3.31
CA TYR A 21 23.44 8.63 -2.56
C TYR A 21 23.14 8.38 -1.10
N GLN A 22 23.71 9.22 -0.26
CA GLN A 22 23.52 9.09 1.17
C GLN A 22 22.16 9.63 1.58
N ARG A 23 21.43 8.82 2.34
CA ARG A 23 20.16 9.16 2.98
C ARG A 23 20.04 8.38 4.28
N SER A 24 19.43 9.00 5.26
CA SER A 24 19.10 8.34 6.51
C SER A 24 17.59 8.08 6.54
N TYR A 25 17.20 6.81 6.45
CA TYR A 25 15.82 6.39 6.58
C TYR A 25 15.67 5.46 7.78
N ILE A 26 14.58 5.66 8.51
CA ILE A 26 14.18 4.75 9.59
C ILE A 26 13.53 3.52 8.96
N ASN A 27 14.19 2.38 9.08
CA ASN A 27 13.61 1.11 8.65
C ASN A 27 12.72 0.58 9.78
N ILE A 28 11.40 0.65 9.59
CA ILE A 28 10.42 0.27 10.61
C ILE A 28 9.78 -1.09 10.31
N ASN A 29 9.48 -1.83 11.36
CA ASN A 29 8.58 -2.97 11.26
C ASN A 29 7.14 -2.44 11.22
N ARG A 30 6.48 -2.54 10.06
CA ARG A 30 5.13 -1.99 9.84
C ARG A 30 4.10 -2.60 10.77
N HIS A 31 4.15 -3.91 10.99
CA HIS A 31 3.21 -4.57 11.91
C HIS A 31 3.35 -4.02 13.34
N ALA A 32 4.57 -3.92 13.84
CA ALA A 32 4.81 -3.38 15.18
C ALA A 32 4.41 -1.89 15.26
N PHE A 33 4.66 -1.12 14.19
CA PHE A 33 4.26 0.29 14.12
C PHE A 33 2.74 0.44 14.12
N ASP A 34 2.02 -0.37 13.34
CA ASP A 34 0.57 -0.33 13.28
C ASP A 34 -0.06 -0.75 14.63
N LEU A 35 0.52 -1.75 15.32
CA LEU A 35 0.10 -2.12 16.68
C LEU A 35 0.36 -1.01 17.70
N TRP A 36 1.48 -0.31 17.59
CA TRP A 36 1.78 0.85 18.43
C TRP A 36 0.76 1.98 18.18
N MET A 37 0.49 2.33 16.93
CA MET A 37 -0.54 3.34 16.60
C MET A 37 -1.90 2.96 17.17
N LYS A 38 -2.27 1.68 17.08
CA LYS A 38 -3.50 1.16 17.65
C LYS A 38 -3.53 1.30 19.18
N SER A 39 -2.41 1.11 19.87
CA SER A 39 -2.35 1.26 21.34
C SER A 39 -2.59 2.69 21.81
N LEU A 40 -2.53 3.67 20.92
CA LEU A 40 -2.83 5.07 21.22
C LEU A 40 -4.33 5.40 21.18
N ILE A 41 -5.19 4.47 20.77
CA ILE A 41 -6.63 4.65 20.73
C ILE A 41 -7.14 4.75 22.18
N PRO A 42 -7.87 5.83 22.55
CA PRO A 42 -8.42 5.97 23.91
C PRO A 42 -9.37 4.82 24.27
N ALA A 43 -9.37 4.42 25.53
CA ALA A 43 -10.26 3.35 26.01
C ALA A 43 -11.76 3.66 25.88
N SER A 44 -12.14 4.93 25.68
CA SER A 44 -13.51 5.34 25.40
C SER A 44 -13.98 5.04 23.97
N VAL A 45 -13.08 4.60 23.10
CA VAL A 45 -13.39 4.25 21.71
C VAL A 45 -13.57 2.74 21.62
N GLU A 46 -14.73 2.29 21.19
CA GLU A 46 -14.96 0.88 20.89
C GLU A 46 -14.23 0.47 19.63
N VAL A 47 -13.49 -0.65 19.69
CA VAL A 47 -12.72 -1.18 18.58
C VAL A 47 -13.10 -2.62 18.33
N TYR A 48 -13.65 -2.88 17.15
CA TYR A 48 -14.00 -4.22 16.71
C TYR A 48 -12.89 -4.76 15.79
N HIS A 49 -12.21 -5.81 16.24
CA HIS A 49 -11.16 -6.49 15.49
C HIS A 49 -11.72 -7.59 14.61
N ASP A 50 -10.97 -7.99 13.58
CA ASP A 50 -11.34 -9.08 12.66
C ASP A 50 -12.77 -8.95 12.11
N SER A 51 -13.19 -7.70 11.96
CA SER A 51 -14.55 -7.32 11.62
C SER A 51 -14.66 -6.84 10.20
N LEU A 52 -15.63 -7.35 9.46
CA LEU A 52 -15.84 -7.02 8.07
C LEU A 52 -17.15 -6.23 7.89
N CYS A 53 -17.03 -4.97 7.47
CA CYS A 53 -18.18 -4.18 7.06
C CYS A 53 -18.84 -4.81 5.82
N ARG A 54 -20.17 -5.01 5.89
CA ARG A 54 -20.97 -5.67 4.87
C ARG A 54 -21.86 -4.71 4.11
N LYS A 55 -22.45 -3.74 4.81
CA LYS A 55 -23.42 -2.81 4.24
C LYS A 55 -23.38 -1.48 4.96
N ILE A 56 -23.55 -0.42 4.21
CA ILE A 56 -23.76 0.94 4.71
C ILE A 56 -24.92 1.57 3.96
N TRP A 57 -25.71 2.41 4.65
CA TRP A 57 -26.73 3.25 4.03
C TRP A 57 -27.03 4.44 4.93
N ARG A 58 -27.69 5.46 4.39
CA ARG A 58 -28.14 6.62 5.15
C ARG A 58 -29.67 6.63 5.20
N GLU A 59 -30.21 6.80 6.40
CA GLU A 59 -31.64 6.89 6.67
C GLU A 59 -31.83 7.77 7.90
N ASP A 60 -32.88 8.59 7.91
CA ASP A 60 -33.21 9.50 9.01
C ASP A 60 -32.01 10.33 9.51
N ASP A 61 -31.25 10.89 8.57
CA ASP A 61 -30.03 11.68 8.82
C ASP A 61 -28.92 10.96 9.59
N LYS A 62 -28.99 9.65 9.68
CA LYS A 62 -27.97 8.77 10.29
C LYS A 62 -27.38 7.81 9.29
N TRP A 63 -26.14 7.47 9.49
CA TRP A 63 -25.47 6.36 8.82
C TRP A 63 -25.74 5.08 9.58
N HIS A 64 -26.09 4.05 8.86
CA HIS A 64 -26.27 2.69 9.33
C HIS A 64 -25.12 1.84 8.79
N VAL A 65 -24.52 1.04 9.66
CA VAL A 65 -23.41 0.16 9.32
C VAL A 65 -23.70 -1.23 9.82
N ILE A 66 -23.70 -2.20 8.91
CA ILE A 66 -23.75 -3.62 9.27
C ILE A 66 -22.34 -4.19 9.07
N PHE A 67 -21.81 -4.82 10.09
CA PHE A 67 -20.53 -5.51 10.04
C PHE A 67 -20.60 -6.85 10.77
N ARG A 68 -19.72 -7.77 10.44
CA ARG A 68 -19.59 -9.06 11.10
C ARG A 68 -18.40 -9.02 12.05
N ALA A 69 -18.65 -9.29 13.33
CA ALA A 69 -17.66 -9.43 14.37
C ALA A 69 -17.92 -10.73 15.14
N ASP A 70 -16.89 -11.50 15.47
CA ASP A 70 -16.97 -12.74 16.24
C ASP A 70 -18.03 -13.74 15.72
N GLY A 71 -18.21 -13.75 14.40
CA GLY A 71 -19.21 -14.64 13.78
C GLY A 71 -20.63 -14.09 13.72
N TRP A 72 -20.94 -13.01 14.42
CA TRP A 72 -22.27 -12.39 14.51
C TRP A 72 -22.36 -11.10 13.71
N GLU A 73 -23.54 -10.83 13.19
CA GLU A 73 -23.85 -9.57 12.53
C GLU A 73 -24.19 -8.51 13.58
N GLN A 74 -23.52 -7.36 13.49
CA GLN A 74 -23.72 -6.19 14.30
C GLN A 74 -24.30 -5.07 13.45
N HIS A 75 -25.21 -4.30 14.02
CA HIS A 75 -25.78 -3.12 13.40
C HIS A 75 -25.59 -1.91 14.31
N ILE A 76 -24.90 -0.92 13.83
CA ILE A 76 -24.70 0.34 14.53
C ILE A 76 -25.21 1.51 13.71
N THR A 77 -25.55 2.59 14.39
CA THR A 77 -25.94 3.87 13.77
C THR A 77 -25.03 4.99 14.24
N ALA A 78 -24.73 5.91 13.35
CA ALA A 78 -23.86 7.04 13.64
C ALA A 78 -24.32 8.29 12.90
N ARG A 79 -24.06 9.45 13.49
CA ARG A 79 -24.30 10.74 12.84
C ARG A 79 -23.26 11.03 11.75
N TYR A 80 -22.04 10.58 11.96
CA TYR A 80 -20.93 10.74 11.03
C TYR A 80 -20.33 9.39 10.70
N LEU A 81 -19.87 9.22 9.45
CA LEU A 81 -19.14 8.05 8.98
C LEU A 81 -17.79 8.47 8.45
N VAL A 82 -16.73 7.75 8.81
CA VAL A 82 -15.39 7.96 8.24
C VAL A 82 -14.95 6.70 7.51
N GLY A 83 -14.76 6.81 6.21
CA GLY A 83 -14.17 5.75 5.38
C GLY A 83 -12.64 5.88 5.36
N ALA A 84 -11.97 4.94 6.03
CA ALA A 84 -10.52 4.79 6.04
C ALA A 84 -10.12 3.40 5.50
N ASP A 85 -10.93 2.85 4.60
CA ASP A 85 -10.96 1.47 4.15
C ASP A 85 -10.17 1.25 2.83
N GLY A 86 -9.21 2.15 2.56
CA GLY A 86 -8.14 1.99 1.56
C GLY A 86 -8.59 1.97 0.10
N ALA A 87 -7.77 1.36 -0.76
CA ALA A 87 -7.93 1.36 -2.21
C ALA A 87 -9.31 0.88 -2.69
N ASN A 88 -9.88 -0.10 -2.01
CA ASN A 88 -11.18 -0.70 -2.34
C ASN A 88 -12.31 -0.17 -1.47
N SER A 89 -12.23 1.06 -1.01
CA SER A 89 -13.18 1.68 -0.10
C SER A 89 -14.64 1.43 -0.48
N MET A 90 -15.39 0.83 0.45
CA MET A 90 -16.83 0.66 0.35
C MET A 90 -17.53 2.01 0.50
N VAL A 91 -17.06 2.83 1.42
CA VAL A 91 -17.62 4.16 1.67
C VAL A 91 -17.50 5.03 0.42
N ARG A 92 -16.32 5.09 -0.22
CA ARG A 92 -16.15 5.81 -1.48
C ARG A 92 -17.10 5.33 -2.58
N ARG A 93 -17.18 4.01 -2.80
CA ARG A 93 -18.07 3.45 -3.82
C ARG A 93 -19.55 3.73 -3.55
N HIS A 94 -19.95 3.78 -2.29
CA HIS A 94 -21.32 4.14 -1.92
C HIS A 94 -21.61 5.63 -2.19
N LEU A 95 -20.69 6.50 -1.78
CA LEU A 95 -20.86 7.95 -1.95
C LEU A 95 -20.73 8.39 -3.41
N TYR A 96 -19.83 7.77 -4.15
CA TYR A 96 -19.46 8.14 -5.51
C TYR A 96 -19.42 6.91 -6.42
N PRO A 97 -20.58 6.31 -6.77
CA PRO A 97 -20.64 5.03 -7.49
C PRO A 97 -19.98 5.09 -8.88
N ASP A 98 -20.06 6.25 -9.55
CA ASP A 98 -19.51 6.44 -10.89
C ASP A 98 -18.04 6.91 -10.88
N HIS A 99 -17.47 7.13 -9.70
CA HIS A 99 -16.11 7.64 -9.55
C HIS A 99 -15.08 6.50 -9.64
N GLN A 100 -14.31 6.50 -10.72
CA GLN A 100 -13.30 5.50 -11.00
C GLN A 100 -11.89 6.10 -10.86
N ILE A 101 -11.12 5.60 -9.93
CA ILE A 101 -9.69 5.90 -9.81
C ILE A 101 -8.90 4.72 -10.39
N ARG A 102 -7.86 5.02 -11.17
CA ARG A 102 -6.96 4.00 -11.69
C ARG A 102 -6.38 3.16 -10.56
N LYS A 103 -6.28 1.86 -10.77
CA LYS A 103 -5.72 0.92 -9.80
C LYS A 103 -4.50 0.22 -10.34
N TYR A 104 -3.55 -0.05 -9.45
CA TYR A 104 -2.39 -0.89 -9.69
C TYR A 104 -2.40 -2.07 -8.70
N VAL A 105 -1.69 -3.12 -9.04
CA VAL A 105 -1.36 -4.19 -8.12
C VAL A 105 0.06 -3.99 -7.59
N ALA A 106 0.20 -3.81 -6.29
CA ALA A 106 1.50 -3.89 -5.63
C ALA A 106 1.81 -5.35 -5.33
N ILE A 107 3.01 -5.78 -5.72
CA ILE A 107 3.50 -7.16 -5.52
C ILE A 107 4.81 -7.06 -4.78
N GLN A 108 4.99 -7.87 -3.73
CA GLN A 108 6.20 -7.90 -2.93
C GLN A 108 6.55 -9.34 -2.57
N GLN A 109 7.84 -9.67 -2.64
CA GLN A 109 8.38 -10.96 -2.26
C GLN A 109 9.51 -10.82 -1.25
N TRP A 110 9.61 -11.79 -0.35
CA TRP A 110 10.65 -11.91 0.65
C TRP A 110 11.56 -13.09 0.33
N PHE A 111 12.85 -12.90 0.49
CA PHE A 111 13.89 -13.90 0.28
C PHE A 111 14.71 -14.02 1.56
N ALA A 112 14.97 -15.24 2.01
CA ALA A 112 15.71 -15.48 3.27
C ALA A 112 17.23 -15.33 3.11
N GLU A 113 17.72 -15.23 1.88
CA GLU A 113 19.15 -15.15 1.59
C GLU A 113 19.65 -13.72 1.80
N LYS A 114 20.91 -13.60 2.27
CA LYS A 114 21.60 -12.31 2.29
C LYS A 114 21.82 -11.86 0.85
N HIS A 115 21.42 -10.65 0.57
CA HIS A 115 21.58 -10.06 -0.76
C HIS A 115 22.86 -9.21 -0.84
N PRO A 116 23.64 -9.30 -1.95
CA PRO A 116 24.86 -8.51 -2.13
C PRO A 116 24.58 -6.99 -2.23
N VAL A 117 23.33 -6.62 -2.48
CA VAL A 117 22.88 -5.22 -2.53
C VAL A 117 21.93 -4.96 -1.37
N PRO A 118 22.43 -4.69 -0.14
CA PRO A 118 21.61 -4.54 1.05
C PRO A 118 20.94 -3.16 1.18
N PHE A 119 21.01 -2.34 0.14
CA PHE A 119 20.51 -0.97 0.17
C PHE A 119 19.00 -0.93 -0.02
N TYR A 120 18.38 0.16 0.42
CA TYR A 120 17.11 0.56 -0.16
C TYR A 120 17.35 0.95 -1.61
N SER A 121 16.66 0.31 -2.53
CA SER A 121 16.80 0.63 -3.96
C SER A 121 15.51 1.18 -4.52
N CYS A 122 15.63 2.23 -5.33
CA CYS A 122 14.56 2.73 -6.20
C CYS A 122 14.90 2.32 -7.64
N ILE A 123 14.05 1.55 -8.26
CA ILE A 123 14.30 0.93 -9.57
C ILE A 123 13.25 1.45 -10.55
N PHE A 124 13.71 2.05 -11.63
CA PHE A 124 12.89 2.66 -12.67
C PHE A 124 13.03 1.88 -13.98
N ASP A 125 11.90 1.46 -14.55
CA ASP A 125 11.78 0.87 -15.87
C ASP A 125 10.41 1.20 -16.47
N ASN A 126 10.36 2.22 -17.31
CA ASN A 126 9.12 2.68 -17.92
C ASN A 126 8.49 1.65 -18.88
N SER A 127 9.24 0.65 -19.36
CA SER A 127 8.67 -0.46 -20.13
C SER A 127 7.87 -1.43 -19.25
N ILE A 128 8.11 -1.41 -17.94
CA ILE A 128 7.50 -2.30 -16.96
C ILE A 128 6.36 -1.60 -16.23
N THR A 129 6.62 -0.41 -15.68
CA THR A 129 5.65 0.33 -14.90
C THR A 129 5.94 1.84 -14.91
N ASN A 130 4.90 2.65 -14.73
CA ASN A 130 5.05 4.10 -14.51
C ASN A 130 5.40 4.45 -13.06
N CYS A 131 5.46 3.44 -12.19
CA CYS A 131 5.88 3.59 -10.80
C CYS A 131 7.32 3.13 -10.65
N TYR A 132 7.93 3.38 -9.51
CA TYR A 132 9.20 2.72 -9.18
C TYR A 132 8.96 1.37 -8.52
N SER A 133 9.94 0.50 -8.65
CA SER A 133 10.06 -0.73 -7.88
C SER A 133 11.13 -0.56 -6.81
N TRP A 134 11.09 -1.35 -5.77
CA TRP A 134 11.96 -1.19 -4.61
C TRP A 134 12.60 -2.49 -4.18
N SER A 135 13.73 -2.36 -3.49
CA SER A 135 14.28 -3.43 -2.68
C SER A 135 14.75 -2.89 -1.33
N ILE A 136 14.72 -3.72 -0.32
CA ILE A 136 15.19 -3.37 1.02
C ILE A 136 15.59 -4.64 1.77
N SER A 137 16.70 -4.56 2.53
CA SER A 137 17.02 -5.58 3.52
C SER A 137 16.35 -5.25 4.85
N LYS A 138 15.62 -6.21 5.43
CA LYS A 138 14.80 -5.98 6.61
C LYS A 138 14.65 -7.24 7.45
N ASP A 139 15.09 -7.17 8.71
CA ASP A 139 14.93 -8.23 9.71
C ASP A 139 15.35 -9.62 9.20
N GLY A 140 16.50 -9.68 8.52
CA GLY A 140 17.06 -10.93 7.99
C GLY A 140 16.53 -11.36 6.62
N TYR A 141 15.61 -10.59 6.04
CA TYR A 141 15.08 -10.83 4.69
C TYR A 141 15.57 -9.79 3.72
N PHE A 142 15.75 -10.20 2.48
CA PHE A 142 15.78 -9.30 1.34
C PHE A 142 14.37 -9.23 0.75
N ILE A 143 13.86 -8.02 0.58
CA ILE A 143 12.51 -7.76 0.08
C ILE A 143 12.64 -7.06 -1.26
N PHE A 144 11.87 -7.52 -2.25
CA PHE A 144 11.77 -6.91 -3.56
C PHE A 144 10.31 -6.74 -3.93
N GLY A 145 9.95 -5.56 -4.41
CA GLY A 145 8.56 -5.24 -4.75
C GLY A 145 8.43 -4.14 -5.79
N GLY A 146 7.19 -3.91 -6.21
CA GLY A 146 6.82 -2.85 -7.13
C GLY A 146 5.31 -2.78 -7.30
N ALA A 147 4.84 -1.72 -7.94
CA ALA A 147 3.45 -1.56 -8.31
C ALA A 147 3.30 -1.55 -9.84
N TYR A 148 2.34 -2.31 -10.34
CA TYR A 148 2.18 -2.61 -11.76
C TYR A 148 0.73 -2.41 -12.20
N PRO A 149 0.47 -2.15 -13.48
CA PRO A 149 -0.88 -2.19 -14.03
C PRO A 149 -1.59 -3.49 -13.68
N MET A 150 -2.90 -3.42 -13.35
CA MET A 150 -3.69 -4.59 -12.91
C MET A 150 -3.65 -5.75 -13.90
N LYS A 151 -3.71 -5.47 -15.20
CA LYS A 151 -3.82 -6.50 -16.25
C LYS A 151 -2.47 -7.16 -16.31
N ASP A 152 -1.46 -7.21 -16.27
CA ASP A 152 -0.25 -8.00 -16.50
C ASP A 152 0.76 -7.88 -15.34
N GLY A 153 0.29 -7.47 -14.16
CA GLY A 153 1.16 -7.11 -13.05
C GLY A 153 2.14 -8.21 -12.65
N GLN A 154 1.68 -9.46 -12.61
CA GLN A 154 2.54 -10.59 -12.25
C GLN A 154 3.63 -10.83 -13.30
N THR A 155 3.29 -10.80 -14.58
CA THR A 155 4.25 -10.96 -15.68
C THR A 155 5.28 -9.84 -15.64
N ARG A 156 4.85 -8.60 -15.48
CA ARG A 156 5.73 -7.43 -15.37
C ARG A 156 6.71 -7.53 -14.20
N PHE A 157 6.19 -7.97 -13.03
CA PHE A 157 7.03 -8.20 -11.86
C PHE A 157 8.10 -9.26 -12.14
N THR A 158 7.75 -10.38 -12.79
CA THR A 158 8.69 -11.44 -13.14
C THR A 158 9.73 -10.95 -14.14
N THR A 159 9.30 -10.27 -15.21
CA THR A 159 10.20 -9.68 -16.21
C THR A 159 11.17 -8.68 -15.59
N LEU A 160 10.71 -7.86 -14.65
CA LEU A 160 11.61 -6.94 -13.95
C LEU A 160 12.68 -7.69 -13.16
N LYS A 161 12.32 -8.75 -12.41
CA LYS A 161 13.31 -9.56 -11.67
C LYS A 161 14.38 -10.15 -12.61
N GLU A 162 13.99 -10.62 -13.77
CA GLU A 162 14.92 -11.15 -14.78
C GLU A 162 15.89 -10.06 -15.25
N LYS A 163 15.39 -8.86 -15.57
CA LYS A 163 16.23 -7.71 -15.95
C LYS A 163 17.20 -7.28 -14.86
N MET A 164 16.79 -7.41 -13.59
CA MET A 164 17.61 -6.99 -12.45
C MET A 164 18.88 -7.82 -12.26
N SER A 165 18.99 -8.99 -12.89
CA SER A 165 20.23 -9.78 -12.89
C SER A 165 21.43 -9.00 -13.44
N ALA A 166 21.22 -8.13 -14.44
CA ALA A 166 22.25 -7.26 -15.00
C ALA A 166 22.76 -6.19 -14.00
N PHE A 167 22.05 -5.97 -12.91
CA PHE A 167 22.38 -5.00 -11.87
C PHE A 167 22.82 -5.68 -10.55
N GLN A 168 23.30 -6.92 -10.63
CA GLN A 168 23.77 -7.73 -9.49
C GLN A 168 22.67 -8.19 -8.52
N PHE A 169 21.41 -8.14 -8.94
CA PHE A 169 20.33 -8.71 -8.16
C PHE A 169 20.22 -10.21 -8.42
N GLN A 170 20.15 -10.97 -7.34
CA GLN A 170 19.95 -12.41 -7.38
C GLN A 170 18.74 -12.76 -6.55
N PHE A 171 17.85 -13.57 -7.10
CA PHE A 171 16.62 -13.96 -6.43
C PHE A 171 16.59 -15.48 -6.27
N GLY A 172 16.66 -15.94 -5.06
CA GLY A 172 16.42 -17.33 -4.71
C GLY A 172 14.92 -17.67 -4.66
N LYS A 173 14.57 -18.67 -3.88
CA LYS A 173 13.17 -19.03 -3.64
C LYS A 173 12.51 -18.02 -2.71
N ALA A 174 11.42 -17.41 -3.15
CA ALA A 174 10.63 -16.55 -2.29
C ALA A 174 10.00 -17.34 -1.14
N VAL A 175 10.21 -16.90 0.09
CA VAL A 175 9.63 -17.50 1.30
C VAL A 175 8.25 -16.92 1.61
N LYS A 176 7.97 -15.72 1.11
CA LYS A 176 6.68 -15.05 1.25
C LYS A 176 6.40 -14.21 0.00
N SER A 177 5.15 -14.13 -0.41
CA SER A 177 4.68 -13.25 -1.47
C SER A 177 3.37 -12.62 -1.07
N GLU A 178 3.27 -11.32 -1.23
CA GLU A 178 2.05 -10.55 -0.94
C GLU A 178 1.65 -9.71 -2.15
N LYS A 179 0.35 -9.49 -2.27
CA LYS A 179 -0.24 -8.62 -3.28
C LYS A 179 -1.34 -7.79 -2.66
N CYS A 180 -1.40 -6.54 -3.03
CA CYS A 180 -2.52 -5.67 -2.67
C CYS A 180 -2.88 -4.74 -3.82
N THR A 181 -4.12 -4.29 -3.84
CA THR A 181 -4.55 -3.21 -4.73
C THR A 181 -4.11 -1.89 -4.14
N VAL A 182 -3.56 -1.01 -4.97
CA VAL A 182 -3.25 0.38 -4.63
C VAL A 182 -3.89 1.31 -5.65
N LEU A 183 -4.28 2.50 -5.21
CA LEU A 183 -4.77 3.53 -6.11
C LEU A 183 -3.60 4.22 -6.81
N PHE A 184 -3.86 4.67 -8.03
CA PHE A 184 -2.94 5.49 -8.82
C PHE A 184 -3.68 6.76 -9.27
N PRO A 185 -3.90 7.73 -8.37
CA PRO A 185 -4.52 8.98 -8.71
C PRO A 185 -3.60 9.76 -9.66
N SER A 186 -4.14 10.29 -10.75
CA SER A 186 -3.37 11.01 -11.77
C SER A 186 -3.97 12.37 -12.10
N ARG A 187 -5.15 12.66 -11.58
CA ARG A 187 -5.88 13.90 -11.84
C ARG A 187 -6.43 14.45 -10.52
N TRP A 188 -6.61 15.76 -10.46
CA TRP A 188 -7.17 16.41 -9.28
C TRP A 188 -8.54 15.85 -8.87
N GLN A 189 -9.37 15.53 -9.85
CA GLN A 189 -10.69 14.94 -9.62
C GLN A 189 -10.67 13.50 -9.08
N ASP A 190 -9.51 12.85 -9.00
CA ASP A 190 -9.38 11.53 -8.39
C ASP A 190 -9.45 11.59 -6.85
N PHE A 191 -9.39 12.79 -6.27
CA PHE A 191 -9.48 13.02 -4.83
C PHE A 191 -10.89 13.39 -4.43
N VAL A 192 -11.46 12.65 -3.48
CA VAL A 192 -12.82 12.87 -2.96
C VAL A 192 -12.83 12.76 -1.44
N CYS A 193 -13.34 13.80 -0.76
CA CYS A 193 -13.25 13.89 0.70
C CYS A 193 -14.53 13.46 1.43
N GLY A 194 -15.63 13.27 0.74
CA GLY A 194 -16.91 12.86 1.33
C GLY A 194 -18.07 13.80 1.05
N LYS A 195 -19.25 13.40 1.47
CA LYS A 195 -20.53 14.17 1.45
C LYS A 195 -21.52 13.56 2.45
N ASP A 196 -22.62 14.24 2.70
CA ASP A 196 -23.74 13.73 3.50
C ASP A 196 -23.32 13.23 4.89
N ASN A 197 -22.46 13.96 5.60
CA ASN A 197 -21.85 13.59 6.88
C ASN A 197 -21.00 12.31 6.85
N ALA A 198 -20.61 11.84 5.66
CA ALA A 198 -19.58 10.82 5.51
C ALA A 198 -18.30 11.44 4.95
N PHE A 199 -17.18 11.08 5.53
CA PHE A 199 -15.85 11.56 5.18
C PHE A 199 -14.97 10.43 4.69
N LEU A 200 -14.04 10.75 3.80
CA LEU A 200 -13.02 9.82 3.32
C LEU A 200 -11.65 10.34 3.71
N ILE A 201 -10.77 9.46 4.15
CA ILE A 201 -9.40 9.80 4.54
C ILE A 201 -8.39 8.81 3.95
N GLY A 202 -7.12 9.22 3.89
CA GLY A 202 -6.05 8.40 3.33
C GLY A 202 -6.36 7.90 1.92
N GLU A 203 -5.96 6.69 1.61
CA GLU A 203 -6.16 6.10 0.28
C GLU A 203 -7.64 5.90 -0.09
N ALA A 204 -8.55 5.80 0.89
CA ALA A 204 -9.98 5.79 0.61
C ALA A 204 -10.45 7.08 -0.09
N ALA A 205 -9.83 8.21 0.22
CA ALA A 205 -10.05 9.51 -0.41
C ALA A 205 -9.22 9.75 -1.69
N GLY A 206 -8.33 8.82 -2.04
CA GLY A 206 -7.34 8.99 -3.10
C GLY A 206 -6.01 9.56 -2.60
N PHE A 207 -5.87 9.89 -1.32
CA PHE A 207 -4.63 10.45 -0.77
C PHE A 207 -3.57 9.36 -0.61
N ILE A 208 -2.87 9.14 -1.68
CA ILE A 208 -1.66 8.33 -1.80
C ILE A 208 -0.71 9.06 -2.73
N SER A 209 0.58 9.01 -2.46
CA SER A 209 1.57 9.65 -3.34
C SER A 209 1.48 9.09 -4.75
N ALA A 210 1.22 9.93 -5.75
CA ALA A 210 1.15 9.51 -7.15
C ALA A 210 2.49 9.06 -7.73
N SER A 211 3.61 9.47 -7.12
CA SER A 211 4.95 9.12 -7.58
C SER A 211 5.51 7.87 -6.90
N SER A 212 5.24 7.68 -5.60
CA SER A 212 5.82 6.60 -4.80
C SER A 212 4.79 5.53 -4.38
N LEU A 213 3.50 5.83 -4.50
CA LEU A 213 2.39 5.00 -4.01
C LEU A 213 2.51 4.69 -2.51
N GLU A 214 3.04 5.64 -1.77
CA GLU A 214 3.13 5.59 -0.32
C GLU A 214 1.93 6.30 0.30
N GLY A 215 1.29 5.64 1.25
CA GLY A 215 0.12 6.17 1.96
C GLY A 215 0.43 6.70 3.36
N ILE A 216 1.69 6.59 3.80
CA ILE A 216 2.17 7.13 5.07
C ILE A 216 3.31 8.09 4.75
N SER A 217 3.06 9.35 4.92
CA SER A 217 4.03 10.44 4.72
C SER A 217 3.82 11.51 5.80
#